data_d0cb5f21b3681e0b153e9d63830dab54
#
_entry.id   d0cb5f21b3681e0b153e9d63830dab54
#
_cell.length_a   1.000
_cell.length_b   1.000
_cell.length_c   1.000
_cell.angle_alpha   90.00
_cell.angle_beta   90.00
_cell.angle_gamma   90.00
#
_symmetry.space_group_name_H-M   'P 1'
#
loop_
_entity.id
_entity.type
_entity.pdbx_description
1 polymer ?
#
loop_
_entity_poly.entity_id
_entity_poly.type
_entity_poly.pdbx_seq_one_letter_code
_entity_poly.pdbx_strand_id
1 'polypeptide(L)'
;MSRYAQRKPHQLSGGQQQRVALARSLVKRPKLLLLDEPMSALDKKIRQKTQLELVNIIEKVDVTCVMVTHDQEEAMTMASRLAVMSEGKIVQIGAPGEVYEFPNSRFSAEFIGSTNLFEGRVVEDEPDHIFVESDDLEARMYVSHGVTGPLGMPVGIS
;
A
#
# COMPACT_ATOMS: atom_id res chain seq x y z
N MET A 1 3.59 6.82 28.97
CA MET A 1 4.98 6.27 28.98
C MET A 1 5.76 6.54 30.27
N SER A 2 5.41 7.55 31.07
CA SER A 2 6.15 7.95 32.30
C SER A 2 6.43 6.81 33.29
N ARG A 3 5.50 5.90 33.50
CA ARG A 3 5.66 4.71 34.36
C ARG A 3 6.77 3.73 33.92
N TYR A 4 7.30 3.89 32.71
CA TYR A 4 8.36 3.04 32.16
C TYR A 4 9.70 3.78 32.01
N ALA A 5 9.82 5.02 32.51
CA ALA A 5 10.99 5.87 32.29
C ALA A 5 12.30 5.27 32.80
N GLN A 6 12.25 4.42 33.84
CA GLN A 6 13.40 3.75 34.43
C GLN A 6 13.68 2.36 33.86
N ARG A 7 12.85 1.88 32.92
CA ARG A 7 13.04 0.55 32.33
C ARG A 7 14.08 0.57 31.21
N LYS A 8 14.88 -0.49 31.18
CA LYS A 8 15.80 -0.74 30.06
C LYS A 8 15.01 -1.26 28.83
N PRO A 9 15.52 -1.08 27.60
CA PRO A 9 14.82 -1.50 26.38
C PRO A 9 14.30 -2.94 26.42
N HIS A 10 15.10 -3.90 26.87
CA HIS A 10 14.71 -5.31 26.97
C HIS A 10 13.58 -5.60 27.98
N GLN A 11 13.21 -4.63 28.81
CA GLN A 11 12.10 -4.72 29.79
C GLN A 11 10.80 -4.11 29.23
N LEU A 12 10.82 -3.67 27.97
CA LEU A 12 9.69 -3.09 27.25
C LEU A 12 9.16 -4.08 26.21
N SER A 13 7.84 -4.10 26.03
CA SER A 13 7.25 -4.82 24.88
C SER A 13 7.66 -4.18 23.55
N GLY A 14 7.57 -4.92 22.42
CA GLY A 14 7.92 -4.42 21.10
C GLY A 14 7.22 -3.10 20.76
N GLY A 15 5.91 -3.00 20.99
CA GLY A 15 5.16 -1.75 20.77
C GLY A 15 5.58 -0.60 21.72
N GLN A 16 6.04 -0.91 22.93
CA GLN A 16 6.59 0.13 23.84
C GLN A 16 7.96 0.61 23.36
N GLN A 17 8.82 -0.29 22.90
CA GLN A 17 10.13 0.07 22.33
C GLN A 17 9.95 0.96 21.10
N GLN A 18 8.99 0.64 20.24
CA GLN A 18 8.68 1.39 19.03
C GLN A 18 8.20 2.81 19.35
N ARG A 19 7.28 2.97 20.31
CA ARG A 19 6.85 4.30 20.77
C ARG A 19 8.00 5.13 21.35
N VAL A 20 8.94 4.51 22.02
CA VAL A 20 10.16 5.20 22.52
C VAL A 20 11.05 5.61 21.35
N ALA A 21 11.25 4.74 20.34
CA ALA A 21 12.03 5.06 19.16
C ALA A 21 11.40 6.22 18.36
N LEU A 22 10.08 6.18 18.16
CA LEU A 22 9.34 7.26 17.52
C LEU A 22 9.45 8.58 18.29
N ALA A 23 9.21 8.55 19.60
CA ALA A 23 9.34 9.74 20.45
C ALA A 23 10.75 10.34 20.39
N ARG A 24 11.79 9.50 20.34
CA ARG A 24 13.19 9.93 20.19
C ARG A 24 13.43 10.64 18.85
N SER A 25 12.82 10.16 17.77
CA SER A 25 12.92 10.78 16.46
C SER A 25 12.18 12.12 16.40
N LEU A 26 11.01 12.21 17.02
CA LEU A 26 10.16 13.41 16.99
C LEU A 26 10.60 14.53 17.92
N VAL A 27 11.32 14.21 18.99
CA VAL A 27 11.79 15.22 19.99
C VAL A 27 12.63 16.32 19.35
N LYS A 28 13.32 16.03 18.27
CA LYS A 28 14.13 16.97 17.49
C LYS A 28 13.32 17.86 16.57
N ARG A 29 12.00 17.70 16.50
CA ARG A 29 11.08 18.41 15.58
C ARG A 29 11.57 18.36 14.13
N PRO A 30 11.78 17.18 13.54
CA PRO A 30 12.27 17.04 12.18
C PRO A 30 11.22 17.59 11.19
N LYS A 31 11.67 18.10 10.05
CA LYS A 31 10.77 18.45 8.92
C LYS A 31 10.35 17.20 8.14
N LEU A 32 11.16 16.16 8.17
CA LEU A 32 10.94 14.88 7.50
C LEU A 32 11.24 13.74 8.46
N LEU A 33 10.30 12.83 8.62
CA LEU A 33 10.43 11.59 9.37
C LEU A 33 10.55 10.42 8.38
N LEU A 34 11.62 9.63 8.53
CA LEU A 34 11.82 8.42 7.74
C LEU A 34 11.61 7.20 8.65
N LEU A 35 10.71 6.32 8.25
CA LEU A 35 10.39 5.08 8.95
C LEU A 35 10.65 3.88 8.02
N ASP A 36 11.52 3.00 8.44
CA ASP A 36 11.85 1.78 7.72
C ASP A 36 11.25 0.58 8.45
N GLU A 37 10.27 -0.07 7.82
CA GLU A 37 9.49 -1.20 8.34
C GLU A 37 9.08 -1.05 9.81
N PRO A 38 8.41 0.04 10.20
CA PRO A 38 8.21 0.38 11.59
C PRO A 38 7.36 -0.62 12.37
N MET A 39 6.59 -1.48 11.71
CA MET A 39 5.67 -2.43 12.33
C MET A 39 6.09 -3.91 12.19
N SER A 40 7.21 -4.20 11.52
CA SER A 40 7.63 -5.57 11.17
C SER A 40 7.79 -6.50 12.38
N ALA A 41 8.18 -5.98 13.53
CA ALA A 41 8.40 -6.76 14.76
C ALA A 41 7.13 -6.95 15.62
N LEU A 42 5.94 -6.52 15.14
CA LEU A 42 4.70 -6.57 15.91
C LEU A 42 3.78 -7.70 15.42
N ASP A 43 3.10 -8.35 16.36
CA ASP A 43 1.99 -9.24 16.03
C ASP A 43 0.80 -8.47 15.41
N LYS A 44 -0.04 -9.15 14.63
CA LYS A 44 -1.12 -8.53 13.83
C LYS A 44 -2.05 -7.64 14.67
N LYS A 45 -2.45 -8.08 15.86
CA LYS A 45 -3.41 -7.34 16.70
C LYS A 45 -2.79 -6.06 17.29
N ILE A 46 -1.53 -6.14 17.71
CA ILE A 46 -0.79 -4.97 18.24
C ILE A 46 -0.46 -4.02 17.08
N ARG A 47 -0.14 -4.54 15.91
CA ARG A 47 0.17 -3.79 14.69
C ARG A 47 -0.98 -2.85 14.32
N GLN A 48 -2.19 -3.34 14.12
CA GLN A 48 -3.36 -2.52 13.77
C GLN A 48 -3.60 -1.36 14.75
N LYS A 49 -3.51 -1.64 16.06
CA LYS A 49 -3.64 -0.59 17.06
C LYS A 49 -2.51 0.44 16.98
N THR A 50 -1.29 0.00 16.73
CA THR A 50 -0.11 0.87 16.67
C THR A 50 -0.10 1.71 15.40
N GLN A 51 -0.63 1.20 14.27
CA GLN A 51 -0.83 1.96 13.03
C GLN A 51 -1.68 3.20 13.27
N LEU A 52 -2.88 3.04 13.84
CA LEU A 52 -3.76 4.16 14.14
C LEU A 52 -3.13 5.17 15.10
N GLU A 53 -2.41 4.69 16.12
CA GLU A 53 -1.71 5.57 17.05
C GLU A 53 -0.58 6.34 16.33
N LEU A 54 0.15 5.70 15.41
CA LEU A 54 1.24 6.32 14.66
C LEU A 54 0.72 7.40 13.71
N VAL A 55 -0.34 7.12 12.95
CA VAL A 55 -1.00 8.10 12.07
C VAL A 55 -1.42 9.34 12.88
N ASN A 56 -2.15 9.14 13.97
CA ASN A 56 -2.59 10.22 14.85
C ASN A 56 -1.43 11.06 15.42
N ILE A 57 -0.28 10.44 15.71
CA ILE A 57 0.90 11.16 16.18
C ILE A 57 1.52 11.99 15.06
N ILE A 58 1.68 11.41 13.86
CA ILE A 58 2.25 12.08 12.69
C ILE A 58 1.40 13.31 12.32
N GLU A 59 0.09 13.15 12.23
CA GLU A 59 -0.86 14.24 11.95
C GLU A 59 -0.81 15.34 13.02
N LYS A 60 -0.82 14.95 14.30
CA LYS A 60 -0.81 15.90 15.41
C LYS A 60 0.48 16.72 15.51
N VAL A 61 1.61 16.15 15.07
CA VAL A 61 2.92 16.81 15.07
C VAL A 61 3.12 17.60 13.76
N ASP A 62 2.28 17.36 12.75
CA ASP A 62 2.35 17.98 11.42
C ASP A 62 3.74 17.80 10.77
N VAL A 63 4.20 16.53 10.74
CA VAL A 63 5.48 16.17 10.14
C VAL A 63 5.29 15.39 8.86
N THR A 64 6.00 15.76 7.80
CA THR A 64 6.06 14.94 6.59
C THR A 64 6.72 13.60 6.92
N CYS A 65 6.03 12.50 6.61
CA CYS A 65 6.54 11.15 6.88
C CYS A 65 6.70 10.37 5.57
N VAL A 66 7.85 9.74 5.40
CA VAL A 66 8.09 8.70 4.38
C VAL A 66 8.28 7.39 5.11
N MET A 67 7.45 6.42 4.77
CA MET A 67 7.48 5.08 5.38
C MET A 67 7.76 4.03 4.30
N VAL A 68 8.66 3.11 4.61
CA VAL A 68 8.90 1.91 3.82
C VAL A 68 8.24 0.74 4.53
N THR A 69 7.46 -0.04 3.80
CA THR A 69 6.82 -1.27 4.30
C THR A 69 6.65 -2.27 3.17
N HIS A 70 6.65 -3.55 3.51
CA HIS A 70 6.25 -4.64 2.62
C HIS A 70 4.82 -5.13 2.92
N ASP A 71 4.17 -4.54 3.91
CA ASP A 71 2.79 -4.87 4.31
C ASP A 71 1.81 -3.94 3.57
N GLN A 72 1.00 -4.54 2.70
CA GLN A 72 0.03 -3.81 1.87
C GLN A 72 -1.06 -3.13 2.72
N GLU A 73 -1.51 -3.80 3.80
CA GLU A 73 -2.51 -3.27 4.72
C GLU A 73 -1.99 -1.98 5.40
N GLU A 74 -0.69 -1.97 5.76
CA GLU A 74 -0.05 -0.76 6.30
C GLU A 74 -0.03 0.38 5.28
N ALA A 75 0.45 0.09 4.06
CA ALA A 75 0.55 1.10 3.01
C ALA A 75 -0.82 1.70 2.66
N MET A 76 -1.85 0.85 2.51
CA MET A 76 -3.20 1.27 2.16
C MET A 76 -3.90 2.07 3.27
N THR A 77 -3.62 1.73 4.55
CA THR A 77 -4.30 2.35 5.70
C THR A 77 -3.64 3.65 6.15
N MET A 78 -2.32 3.75 6.03
CA MET A 78 -1.56 4.84 6.66
C MET A 78 -1.12 5.94 5.70
N ALA A 79 -1.02 5.65 4.41
CA ALA A 79 -0.47 6.60 3.45
C ALA A 79 -1.54 7.52 2.85
N SER A 80 -1.21 8.79 2.70
CA SER A 80 -1.97 9.71 1.84
C SER A 80 -1.59 9.57 0.36
N ARG A 81 -0.34 9.14 0.11
CA ARG A 81 0.18 8.73 -1.21
C ARG A 81 1.09 7.54 -1.03
N LEU A 82 0.98 6.57 -1.91
CA LEU A 82 1.88 5.42 -1.92
C LEU A 82 2.65 5.30 -3.24
N ALA A 83 3.82 4.71 -3.16
CA ALA A 83 4.65 4.38 -4.29
C ALA A 83 4.95 2.89 -4.28
N VAL A 84 4.61 2.20 -5.36
CA VAL A 84 4.98 0.81 -5.58
C VAL A 84 6.37 0.78 -6.20
N MET A 85 7.28 0.01 -5.59
CA MET A 85 8.66 -0.11 -6.06
C MET A 85 8.96 -1.54 -6.49
N SER A 86 9.66 -1.68 -7.60
CA SER A 86 10.22 -2.95 -8.10
C SER A 86 11.60 -2.71 -8.70
N GLU A 87 12.55 -3.58 -8.40
CA GLU A 87 13.92 -3.53 -8.94
C GLU A 87 14.59 -2.15 -8.83
N GLY A 88 14.37 -1.45 -7.71
CA GLY A 88 14.93 -0.13 -7.44
C GLY A 88 14.28 1.01 -8.23
N LYS A 89 13.15 0.76 -8.90
CA LYS A 89 12.38 1.76 -9.66
C LYS A 89 11.00 1.92 -9.06
N ILE A 90 10.48 3.14 -9.14
CA ILE A 90 9.07 3.40 -8.83
C ILE A 90 8.25 3.01 -10.07
N VAL A 91 7.35 2.04 -9.91
CA VAL A 91 6.46 1.56 -10.98
C VAL A 91 5.11 2.27 -11.00
N GLN A 92 4.63 2.68 -9.83
CA GLN A 92 3.38 3.44 -9.72
C GLN A 92 3.40 4.36 -8.51
N ILE A 93 2.77 5.53 -8.60
CA ILE A 93 2.51 6.44 -7.49
C ILE A 93 1.08 6.94 -7.61
N GLY A 94 0.35 6.95 -6.49
CA GLY A 94 -1.00 7.49 -6.44
C GLY A 94 -1.56 7.53 -5.02
N ALA A 95 -2.82 7.94 -4.89
CA ALA A 95 -3.57 7.71 -3.67
C ALA A 95 -3.80 6.19 -3.49
N PRO A 96 -3.91 5.68 -2.26
CA PRO A 96 -4.12 4.25 -2.03
C PRO A 96 -5.28 3.65 -2.85
N GLY A 97 -6.46 4.28 -2.84
CA GLY A 97 -7.60 3.83 -3.63
C GLY A 97 -7.34 3.82 -5.13
N GLU A 98 -6.66 4.84 -5.66
CA GLU A 98 -6.30 4.92 -7.08
C GLU A 98 -5.36 3.78 -7.50
N VAL A 99 -4.33 3.50 -6.69
CA VAL A 99 -3.37 2.44 -7.00
C VAL A 99 -4.01 1.05 -6.87
N TYR A 100 -5.00 0.91 -5.99
CA TYR A 100 -5.76 -0.33 -5.81
C TYR A 100 -6.75 -0.59 -6.96
N GLU A 101 -7.53 0.43 -7.34
CA GLU A 101 -8.58 0.29 -8.36
C GLU A 101 -8.03 0.34 -9.79
N PHE A 102 -6.91 1.06 -10.01
CA PHE A 102 -6.31 1.28 -11.32
C PHE A 102 -4.81 0.94 -11.32
N PRO A 103 -4.44 -0.32 -11.09
CA PRO A 103 -3.04 -0.73 -11.18
C PRO A 103 -2.53 -0.56 -12.62
N ASN A 104 -1.38 0.11 -12.78
CA ASN A 104 -0.83 0.42 -14.10
C ASN A 104 0.02 -0.72 -14.71
N SER A 105 0.17 -1.82 -14.00
CA SER A 105 0.94 -2.98 -14.41
C SER A 105 0.48 -4.24 -13.69
N ARG A 106 0.73 -5.39 -14.32
CA ARG A 106 0.52 -6.71 -13.69
C ARG A 106 1.20 -6.80 -12.31
N PHE A 107 2.43 -6.30 -12.21
CA PHE A 107 3.17 -6.29 -10.95
C PHE A 107 2.42 -5.48 -9.87
N SER A 108 1.90 -4.30 -10.21
CA SER A 108 1.12 -3.48 -9.25
C SER A 108 -0.15 -4.19 -8.81
N ALA A 109 -0.88 -4.82 -9.74
CA ALA A 109 -2.10 -5.57 -9.44
C ALA A 109 -1.83 -6.75 -8.50
N GLU A 110 -0.84 -7.58 -8.81
CA GLU A 110 -0.45 -8.74 -8.00
C GLU A 110 0.13 -8.33 -6.64
N PHE A 111 0.83 -7.19 -6.58
CA PHE A 111 1.48 -6.74 -5.35
C PHE A 111 0.49 -6.09 -4.37
N ILE A 112 -0.54 -5.37 -4.83
CA ILE A 112 -1.43 -4.57 -3.96
C ILE A 112 -2.62 -5.35 -3.41
N GLY A 113 -3.01 -6.45 -4.04
CA GLY A 113 -4.19 -7.20 -3.63
C GLY A 113 -4.09 -8.69 -3.88
N SER A 114 -5.03 -9.42 -3.27
CA SER A 114 -5.33 -10.80 -3.67
C SER A 114 -6.19 -10.74 -4.92
N THR A 115 -5.54 -10.62 -6.06
CA THR A 115 -6.21 -10.38 -7.34
C THR A 115 -6.28 -11.67 -8.14
N ASN A 116 -7.46 -11.97 -8.70
CA ASN A 116 -7.58 -12.97 -9.75
C ASN A 116 -7.20 -12.29 -11.06
N LEU A 117 -6.05 -12.62 -11.61
CA LEU A 117 -5.60 -12.07 -12.88
C LEU A 117 -6.00 -13.00 -14.03
N PHE A 118 -6.78 -12.48 -14.96
CA PHE A 118 -7.15 -13.18 -16.19
C PHE A 118 -6.43 -12.56 -17.37
N GLU A 119 -5.85 -13.39 -18.22
CA GLU A 119 -5.29 -12.92 -19.49
C GLU A 119 -6.32 -13.11 -20.58
N GLY A 120 -6.50 -12.07 -21.41
CA GLY A 120 -7.49 -12.12 -22.47
C GLY A 120 -7.14 -11.19 -23.63
N ARG A 121 -8.05 -11.11 -24.59
CA ARG A 121 -7.92 -10.24 -25.76
C ARG A 121 -9.17 -9.39 -25.92
N VAL A 122 -8.99 -8.14 -26.28
CA VAL A 122 -10.09 -7.24 -26.61
C VAL A 122 -10.79 -7.78 -27.87
N VAL A 123 -12.08 -8.09 -27.76
CA VAL A 123 -12.90 -8.58 -28.87
C VAL A 123 -13.96 -7.58 -29.33
N GLU A 124 -14.25 -6.57 -28.48
CA GLU A 124 -15.16 -5.49 -28.78
C GLU A 124 -14.70 -4.24 -28.05
N ASP A 125 -14.69 -3.08 -28.76
CA ASP A 125 -14.26 -1.79 -28.19
C ASP A 125 -15.35 -0.76 -28.52
N GLU A 126 -16.12 -0.36 -27.52
CA GLU A 126 -17.19 0.61 -27.58
C GLU A 126 -16.81 1.85 -26.74
N PRO A 127 -17.48 3.01 -26.96
CA PRO A 127 -17.08 4.26 -26.31
C PRO A 127 -17.11 4.24 -24.78
N ASP A 128 -17.87 3.37 -24.16
CA ASP A 128 -18.09 3.28 -22.71
C ASP A 128 -17.64 1.94 -22.09
N HIS A 129 -17.26 0.95 -22.91
CA HIS A 129 -16.82 -0.35 -22.42
C HIS A 129 -16.03 -1.13 -23.48
N ILE A 130 -15.36 -2.16 -23.02
CA ILE A 130 -14.78 -3.20 -23.87
C ILE A 130 -15.27 -4.58 -23.44
N PHE A 131 -15.33 -5.52 -24.40
CA PHE A 131 -15.41 -6.94 -24.07
C PHE A 131 -14.07 -7.62 -24.27
N VAL A 132 -13.71 -8.43 -23.29
CA VAL A 132 -12.49 -9.23 -23.31
C VAL A 132 -12.84 -10.71 -23.28
N GLU A 133 -12.23 -11.48 -24.15
CA GLU A 133 -12.32 -12.93 -24.18
C GLU A 133 -11.05 -13.52 -23.60
N SER A 134 -11.22 -14.48 -22.69
CA SER A 134 -10.12 -15.19 -22.01
C SER A 134 -10.31 -16.67 -22.20
N ASP A 135 -9.21 -17.39 -22.45
CA ASP A 135 -9.22 -18.86 -22.55
C ASP A 135 -9.52 -19.52 -21.20
N ASP A 136 -9.36 -18.79 -20.11
CA ASP A 136 -9.60 -19.27 -18.73
C ASP A 136 -11.07 -19.16 -18.30
N LEU A 137 -11.90 -18.48 -19.07
CA LEU A 137 -13.30 -18.19 -18.74
C LEU A 137 -14.25 -18.60 -19.87
N GLU A 138 -15.39 -19.21 -19.51
CA GLU A 138 -16.43 -19.60 -20.47
C GLU A 138 -17.24 -18.42 -21.03
N ALA A 139 -17.12 -17.22 -20.44
CA ALA A 139 -17.88 -16.04 -20.81
C ALA A 139 -16.98 -14.84 -21.09
N ARG A 140 -17.43 -13.94 -21.96
CA ARG A 140 -16.77 -12.65 -22.19
C ARG A 140 -16.89 -11.77 -20.97
N MET A 141 -15.79 -11.09 -20.63
CA MET A 141 -15.76 -10.12 -19.54
C MET A 141 -16.12 -8.73 -20.05
N TYR A 142 -17.05 -8.10 -19.36
CA TYR A 142 -17.39 -6.69 -19.54
C TYR A 142 -16.46 -5.82 -18.69
N VAL A 143 -15.76 -4.85 -19.31
CA VAL A 143 -14.89 -3.91 -18.63
C VAL A 143 -15.39 -2.49 -18.91
N SER A 144 -15.91 -1.81 -17.90
CA SER A 144 -16.65 -0.56 -18.02
C SER A 144 -15.81 0.70 -18.13
N HIS A 145 -14.49 0.67 -18.02
CA HIS A 145 -13.65 1.88 -18.09
C HIS A 145 -12.24 1.62 -18.61
N GLY A 146 -11.78 2.56 -19.43
CA GLY A 146 -10.40 3.05 -19.43
C GLY A 146 -9.38 2.29 -20.24
N VAL A 147 -9.70 1.16 -20.84
CA VAL A 147 -8.79 0.50 -21.78
C VAL A 147 -9.41 0.56 -23.16
N THR A 148 -8.95 1.48 -23.98
CA THR A 148 -9.22 1.47 -25.42
C THR A 148 -8.02 0.83 -26.11
N GLY A 149 -8.26 -0.04 -27.08
CA GLY A 149 -7.19 -0.67 -27.82
C GLY A 149 -7.69 -1.44 -29.04
N PRO A 150 -6.82 -1.68 -30.01
CA PRO A 150 -7.21 -2.40 -31.21
C PRO A 150 -7.72 -3.81 -30.85
N LEU A 151 -8.71 -4.30 -31.62
CA LEU A 151 -9.21 -5.66 -31.51
C LEU A 151 -8.06 -6.66 -31.58
N GLY A 152 -8.06 -7.64 -30.68
CA GLY A 152 -6.99 -8.63 -30.53
C GLY A 152 -5.84 -8.19 -29.62
N MET A 153 -5.87 -6.95 -29.05
CA MET A 153 -4.87 -6.51 -28.09
C MET A 153 -4.89 -7.41 -26.83
N PRO A 154 -3.72 -7.93 -26.41
CA PRO A 154 -3.65 -8.70 -25.18
C PRO A 154 -3.82 -7.77 -23.96
N VAL A 155 -4.65 -8.17 -23.01
CA VAL A 155 -4.95 -7.43 -21.79
C VAL A 155 -4.94 -8.35 -20.60
N GLY A 156 -4.49 -7.84 -19.43
CA GLY A 156 -4.70 -8.48 -18.14
C GLY A 156 -5.86 -7.78 -17.42
N ILE A 157 -6.75 -8.56 -16.83
CA ILE A 157 -7.88 -8.06 -16.05
C ILE A 157 -7.70 -8.55 -14.62
N SER A 158 -7.82 -7.63 -13.67
CA SER A 158 -7.68 -7.90 -12.23
C SER A 158 -8.98 -7.58 -11.48
#